data_d9d9f1ad24bbc738ff4fc0503802bfc2
#
_entry.id   d9d9f1ad24bbc738ff4fc0503802bfc2
#
_cell.length_a   1.000
_cell.length_b   1.000
_cell.length_c   1.000
_cell.angle_alpha   90.00
_cell.angle_beta   90.00
_cell.angle_gamma   90.00
#
_symmetry.space_group_name_H-M   'P 1'
#
loop_
_entity.id
_entity.type
_entity.pdbx_description
1 polymer ?
#
loop_
_entity_poly.entity_id
_entity_poly.type
_entity_poly.pdbx_seq_one_letter_code
_entity_poly.pdbx_strand_id
1 'polypeptide(L)'
;AFLVLEHRYYTLLKVFSRHNEDYEKQVEAGMKAKATLSKYKTVYKHLQEFLNIRYHVRDIALKELTPAFISDFEMFLRTDKHCCTNTVWLYVCPLRTMVFIAINNEWLTRAPFREYEIKKEETARSFLTKDEIRLLMDGKLKNAKQELYRDLYLFCAFTGLSFADMRNLSEDNIRTYFDDHEWISQKTGVVSNIRLLDIAKRIIDKYWGLCEDGRIFPVPHYMTCLYEIRAVAKRCGITKHITWHQSRHTAATTVFLSNGVPIETVSSMLGHKSIKTTQIYAKITKEKLNQDMENLAARLNQIEEFAGCTI
;
A
#
# COMPACT_ATOMS: atom_id res chain seq x y z
N ALA A 1 -33.24 -37.28 -4.41
CA ALA A 1 -32.14 -38.19 -4.77
C ALA A 1 -31.13 -37.58 -5.73
N PHE A 2 -31.53 -36.67 -6.64
CA PHE A 2 -30.60 -35.98 -7.60
C PHE A 2 -29.62 -35.00 -6.93
N LEU A 3 -30.04 -34.25 -5.93
CA LEU A 3 -29.21 -33.26 -5.21
C LEU A 3 -28.08 -33.91 -4.40
N VAL A 4 -28.19 -35.15 -3.95
CA VAL A 4 -27.15 -35.81 -3.15
C VAL A 4 -25.98 -36.32 -4.01
N LEU A 5 -26.20 -36.57 -5.29
CA LEU A 5 -25.16 -37.05 -6.22
C LEU A 5 -24.23 -35.94 -6.72
N GLU A 6 -24.70 -34.69 -6.81
CA GLU A 6 -23.86 -33.55 -7.24
C GLU A 6 -22.76 -33.17 -6.22
N HIS A 7 -22.98 -33.40 -4.93
CA HIS A 7 -21.98 -33.07 -3.88
C HIS A 7 -20.71 -33.94 -3.93
N ARG A 8 -20.68 -35.05 -4.67
CA ARG A 8 -19.48 -35.89 -4.83
C ARG A 8 -18.44 -35.35 -5.81
N TYR A 9 -18.79 -34.36 -6.61
CA TYR A 9 -17.94 -33.89 -7.73
C TYR A 9 -17.20 -32.54 -7.51
N TYR A 10 -17.39 -31.88 -6.37
CA TYR A 10 -16.70 -30.65 -6.10
C TYR A 10 -15.32 -30.91 -5.49
N THR A 11 -14.28 -30.65 -6.29
CA THR A 11 -12.88 -30.72 -5.87
C THR A 11 -12.33 -29.33 -5.68
N LEU A 12 -11.28 -29.19 -4.88
CA LEU A 12 -10.69 -27.91 -4.51
C LEU A 12 -10.21 -27.10 -5.72
N LEU A 13 -9.44 -27.73 -6.62
CA LEU A 13 -8.89 -27.03 -7.78
C LEU A 13 -9.95 -26.70 -8.82
N LYS A 14 -11.00 -27.54 -8.94
CA LYS A 14 -12.13 -27.24 -9.84
C LYS A 14 -12.91 -26.00 -9.38
N VAL A 15 -13.18 -25.89 -8.08
CA VAL A 15 -13.80 -24.67 -7.50
C VAL A 15 -12.91 -23.47 -7.69
N PHE A 16 -11.62 -23.62 -7.47
CA PHE A 16 -10.64 -22.55 -7.61
C PHE A 16 -10.50 -22.08 -9.08
N SER A 17 -10.48 -23.01 -10.05
CA SER A 17 -10.44 -22.69 -11.48
C SER A 17 -11.67 -21.89 -11.89
N ARG A 18 -12.87 -22.36 -11.54
CA ARG A 18 -14.13 -21.67 -11.81
C ARG A 18 -14.14 -20.27 -11.22
N HIS A 19 -13.70 -20.12 -9.96
CA HIS A 19 -13.56 -18.80 -9.33
C HIS A 19 -12.62 -17.88 -10.13
N ASN A 20 -11.47 -18.40 -10.59
CA ASN A 20 -10.51 -17.61 -11.35
C ASN A 20 -11.06 -17.16 -12.71
N GLU A 21 -11.80 -18.04 -13.40
CA GLU A 21 -12.48 -17.74 -14.67
C GLU A 21 -13.54 -16.64 -14.49
N ASP A 22 -14.38 -16.76 -13.46
CA ASP A 22 -15.41 -15.76 -13.15
C ASP A 22 -14.77 -14.43 -12.69
N TYR A 23 -13.67 -14.49 -11.94
CA TYR A 23 -12.92 -13.30 -11.54
C TYR A 23 -12.26 -12.62 -12.75
N GLU A 24 -11.77 -13.39 -13.73
CA GLU A 24 -11.17 -12.85 -14.96
C GLU A 24 -12.19 -12.06 -15.78
N LYS A 25 -13.41 -12.58 -15.97
CA LYS A 25 -14.52 -11.85 -16.59
C LYS A 25 -14.83 -10.53 -15.87
N GLN A 26 -14.78 -10.53 -14.52
CA GLN A 26 -14.99 -9.29 -13.73
C GLN A 26 -13.84 -8.29 -13.91
N VAL A 27 -12.60 -8.77 -14.13
CA VAL A 27 -11.46 -7.89 -14.44
C VAL A 27 -11.61 -7.29 -15.83
N GLU A 28 -12.02 -8.08 -16.83
CA GLU A 28 -12.29 -7.61 -18.20
C GLU A 28 -13.41 -6.57 -18.24
N ALA A 29 -14.43 -6.74 -17.40
CA ALA A 29 -15.51 -5.77 -17.22
C ALA A 29 -15.11 -4.53 -16.38
N GLY A 30 -13.85 -4.40 -15.96
CA GLY A 30 -13.37 -3.28 -15.13
C GLY A 30 -13.86 -3.27 -13.69
N MET A 31 -14.56 -4.34 -13.23
CA MET A 31 -15.14 -4.41 -11.88
C MET A 31 -14.12 -4.81 -10.81
N LYS A 32 -13.02 -5.47 -11.20
CA LYS A 32 -12.00 -6.02 -10.28
C LYS A 32 -10.59 -5.74 -10.77
N ALA A 33 -9.62 -5.74 -9.83
CA ALA A 33 -8.23 -5.46 -10.13
C ALA A 33 -7.48 -6.69 -10.65
N LYS A 34 -6.75 -6.53 -11.76
CA LYS A 34 -5.89 -7.56 -12.38
C LYS A 34 -4.85 -8.14 -11.40
N ALA A 35 -4.30 -7.29 -10.52
CA ALA A 35 -3.32 -7.74 -9.51
C ALA A 35 -3.89 -8.77 -8.53
N THR A 36 -5.18 -8.65 -8.18
CA THR A 36 -5.85 -9.62 -7.31
C THR A 36 -6.04 -10.95 -8.03
N LEU A 37 -6.44 -10.94 -9.30
CA LEU A 37 -6.52 -12.16 -10.13
C LEU A 37 -5.15 -12.87 -10.21
N SER A 38 -4.08 -12.11 -10.45
CA SER A 38 -2.72 -12.67 -10.50
C SER A 38 -2.35 -13.40 -9.21
N LYS A 39 -2.72 -12.85 -8.06
CA LYS A 39 -2.53 -13.51 -6.77
C LYS A 39 -3.30 -14.84 -6.70
N TYR A 40 -4.57 -14.86 -7.08
CA TYR A 40 -5.37 -16.09 -7.10
C TYR A 40 -4.76 -17.15 -8.04
N LYS A 41 -4.34 -16.75 -9.24
CA LYS A 41 -3.67 -17.65 -10.20
C LYS A 41 -2.35 -18.21 -9.63
N THR A 42 -1.59 -17.42 -8.87
CA THR A 42 -0.35 -17.87 -8.19
C THR A 42 -0.66 -18.91 -7.11
N VAL A 43 -1.66 -18.65 -6.27
CA VAL A 43 -2.05 -19.60 -5.21
C VAL A 43 -2.58 -20.91 -5.80
N TYR A 44 -3.34 -20.84 -6.88
CA TYR A 44 -3.81 -22.02 -7.61
C TYR A 44 -2.64 -22.92 -8.05
N LYS A 45 -1.59 -22.32 -8.64
CA LYS A 45 -0.38 -23.06 -9.03
C LYS A 45 0.32 -23.70 -7.82
N HIS A 46 0.47 -22.96 -6.72
CA HIS A 46 1.07 -23.51 -5.51
C HIS A 46 0.25 -24.67 -4.93
N LEU A 47 -1.08 -24.60 -4.97
CA LEU A 47 -1.94 -25.71 -4.55
C LEU A 47 -1.79 -26.92 -5.46
N GLN A 48 -1.69 -26.75 -6.78
CA GLN A 48 -1.43 -27.86 -7.71
C GLN A 48 -0.11 -28.56 -7.39
N GLU A 49 0.96 -27.80 -7.20
CA GLU A 49 2.28 -28.33 -6.85
C GLU A 49 2.25 -29.02 -5.48
N PHE A 50 1.61 -28.42 -4.48
CA PHE A 50 1.45 -28.98 -3.13
C PHE A 50 0.73 -30.32 -3.15
N LEU A 51 -0.42 -30.42 -3.84
CA LEU A 51 -1.19 -31.65 -3.96
C LEU A 51 -0.38 -32.76 -4.63
N ASN A 52 0.36 -32.43 -5.67
CA ASN A 52 1.21 -33.38 -6.36
C ASN A 52 2.37 -33.89 -5.48
N ILE A 53 3.06 -32.97 -4.78
CA ILE A 53 4.26 -33.30 -4.01
C ILE A 53 3.93 -34.00 -2.68
N ARG A 54 2.93 -33.50 -1.94
CA ARG A 54 2.66 -33.96 -0.58
C ARG A 54 1.56 -35.02 -0.51
N TYR A 55 0.59 -34.98 -1.42
CA TYR A 55 -0.56 -35.88 -1.41
C TYR A 55 -0.55 -36.87 -2.60
N HIS A 56 0.33 -36.71 -3.57
CA HIS A 56 0.44 -37.53 -4.79
C HIS A 56 -0.86 -37.63 -5.58
N VAL A 57 -1.69 -36.58 -5.55
CA VAL A 57 -2.96 -36.47 -6.24
C VAL A 57 -3.00 -35.23 -7.14
N ARG A 58 -3.83 -35.27 -8.18
CA ARG A 58 -4.04 -34.13 -9.08
C ARG A 58 -5.00 -33.08 -8.51
N ASP A 59 -5.95 -33.52 -7.69
CA ASP A 59 -6.95 -32.68 -7.03
C ASP A 59 -7.49 -33.44 -5.80
N ILE A 60 -8.20 -32.74 -4.90
CA ILE A 60 -8.76 -33.31 -3.67
C ILE A 60 -10.24 -32.93 -3.55
N ALA A 61 -11.08 -33.89 -3.12
CA ALA A 61 -12.50 -33.60 -2.87
C ALA A 61 -12.63 -32.62 -1.68
N LEU A 62 -13.55 -31.66 -1.78
CA LEU A 62 -13.74 -30.66 -0.70
C LEU A 62 -14.02 -31.32 0.65
N LYS A 63 -14.69 -32.45 0.66
CA LYS A 63 -15.04 -33.22 1.89
C LYS A 63 -13.83 -33.85 2.57
N GLU A 64 -12.72 -34.02 1.85
CA GLU A 64 -11.49 -34.61 2.35
C GLU A 64 -10.54 -33.51 2.95
N LEU A 65 -10.92 -32.24 2.84
CA LEU A 65 -10.17 -31.16 3.47
C LEU A 65 -10.26 -31.26 4.99
N THR A 66 -9.12 -31.39 5.64
CA THR A 66 -8.97 -31.49 7.09
C THR A 66 -8.27 -30.25 7.65
N PRO A 67 -8.31 -30.01 8.97
CA PRO A 67 -7.48 -28.97 9.60
C PRO A 67 -5.99 -29.15 9.32
N ALA A 68 -5.50 -30.38 9.18
CA ALA A 68 -4.10 -30.67 8.85
C ALA A 68 -3.72 -30.15 7.45
N PHE A 69 -4.65 -30.22 6.47
CA PHE A 69 -4.40 -29.79 5.10
C PHE A 69 -3.88 -28.34 5.00
N ILE A 70 -4.49 -27.42 5.73
CA ILE A 70 -4.06 -26.00 5.68
C ILE A 70 -2.72 -25.78 6.38
N SER A 71 -2.43 -26.55 7.45
CA SER A 71 -1.15 -26.52 8.15
C SER A 71 -0.03 -27.11 7.27
N ASP A 72 -0.31 -28.19 6.55
CA ASP A 72 0.63 -28.80 5.60
C ASP A 72 0.90 -27.87 4.41
N PHE A 73 -0.13 -27.17 3.93
CA PHE A 73 0.04 -26.15 2.89
C PHE A 73 0.87 -24.95 3.37
N GLU A 74 0.64 -24.48 4.60
CA GLU A 74 1.50 -23.47 5.22
C GLU A 74 2.96 -23.94 5.28
N MET A 75 3.19 -25.16 5.77
CA MET A 75 4.54 -25.73 5.87
C MET A 75 5.22 -25.81 4.49
N PHE A 76 4.50 -26.29 3.46
CA PHE A 76 4.98 -26.29 2.07
C PHE A 76 5.35 -24.89 1.58
N LEU A 77 4.52 -23.88 1.86
CA LEU A 77 4.83 -22.50 1.49
C LEU A 77 6.10 -21.98 2.18
N ARG A 78 6.34 -22.39 3.44
CA ARG A 78 7.52 -21.98 4.20
C ARG A 78 8.79 -22.71 3.77
N THR A 79 8.72 -24.02 3.60
CA THR A 79 9.89 -24.87 3.36
C THR A 79 10.26 -24.97 1.87
N ASP A 80 9.27 -25.26 1.02
CA ASP A 80 9.51 -25.51 -0.42
C ASP A 80 9.47 -24.21 -1.24
N LYS A 81 8.67 -23.22 -0.82
CA LYS A 81 8.54 -21.92 -1.50
C LYS A 81 9.28 -20.78 -0.79
N HIS A 82 9.88 -21.02 0.36
CA HIS A 82 10.64 -20.04 1.15
C HIS A 82 9.87 -18.74 1.43
N CYS A 83 8.57 -18.85 1.64
CA CYS A 83 7.70 -17.71 1.90
C CYS A 83 7.84 -17.22 3.34
N CYS A 84 7.96 -15.90 3.55
CA CYS A 84 7.85 -15.29 4.87
C CYS A 84 6.38 -15.31 5.35
N THR A 85 6.16 -15.12 6.67
CA THR A 85 4.84 -15.21 7.32
C THR A 85 3.76 -14.37 6.63
N ASN A 86 4.09 -13.14 6.23
CA ASN A 86 3.13 -12.27 5.55
C ASN A 86 2.76 -12.77 4.15
N THR A 87 3.68 -13.41 3.45
CA THR A 87 3.40 -14.04 2.14
C THR A 87 2.56 -15.29 2.31
N VAL A 88 2.85 -16.11 3.32
CA VAL A 88 2.02 -17.28 3.67
C VAL A 88 0.59 -16.82 3.98
N TRP A 89 0.43 -15.82 4.85
CA TRP A 89 -0.87 -15.23 5.14
C TRP A 89 -1.61 -14.81 3.87
N LEU A 90 -0.90 -14.13 2.95
CA LEU A 90 -1.46 -13.67 1.67
C LEU A 90 -1.92 -14.83 0.78
N TYR A 91 -1.25 -15.98 0.82
CA TYR A 91 -1.55 -17.14 -0.01
C TYR A 91 -2.57 -18.09 0.61
N VAL A 92 -2.65 -18.14 1.93
CA VAL A 92 -3.68 -18.92 2.65
C VAL A 92 -5.07 -18.27 2.55
N CYS A 93 -5.17 -16.94 2.50
CA CYS A 93 -6.45 -16.24 2.36
C CYS A 93 -7.27 -16.68 1.14
N PRO A 94 -6.73 -16.80 -0.08
CA PRO A 94 -7.46 -17.36 -1.23
C PRO A 94 -7.98 -18.78 -1.02
N LEU A 95 -7.21 -19.66 -0.40
CA LEU A 95 -7.66 -21.02 -0.06
C LEU A 95 -8.87 -20.99 0.88
N ARG A 96 -8.82 -20.16 1.94
CA ARG A 96 -9.97 -19.97 2.84
C ARG A 96 -11.19 -19.39 2.11
N THR A 97 -10.97 -18.52 1.12
CA THR A 97 -12.05 -17.98 0.29
C THR A 97 -12.76 -19.11 -0.49
N MET A 98 -12.02 -20.07 -1.03
CA MET A 98 -12.62 -21.21 -1.74
C MET A 98 -13.49 -22.07 -0.80
N VAL A 99 -13.01 -22.31 0.41
CA VAL A 99 -13.78 -23.01 1.44
C VAL A 99 -15.05 -22.23 1.82
N PHE A 100 -14.96 -20.92 1.96
CA PHE A 100 -16.11 -20.08 2.23
C PHE A 100 -17.16 -20.12 1.10
N ILE A 101 -16.70 -20.06 -0.16
CA ILE A 101 -17.58 -20.24 -1.32
C ILE A 101 -18.25 -21.62 -1.29
N ALA A 102 -17.50 -22.67 -0.94
CA ALA A 102 -18.04 -24.03 -0.86
C ALA A 102 -19.11 -24.18 0.23
N ILE A 103 -18.95 -23.52 1.36
CA ILE A 103 -19.95 -23.49 2.45
C ILE A 103 -21.20 -22.73 2.01
N ASN A 104 -21.05 -21.54 1.43
CA ASN A 104 -22.18 -20.73 0.98
C ASN A 104 -23.00 -21.38 -0.14
N ASN A 105 -22.40 -22.28 -0.90
CA ASN A 105 -23.09 -23.08 -1.93
C ASN A 105 -23.51 -24.48 -1.41
N GLU A 106 -23.45 -24.73 -0.11
CA GLU A 106 -23.82 -25.99 0.54
C GLU A 106 -23.02 -27.21 0.05
N TRP A 107 -21.84 -26.98 -0.60
CA TRP A 107 -20.92 -28.05 -1.02
C TRP A 107 -20.11 -28.62 0.15
N LEU A 108 -19.99 -27.82 1.23
CA LEU A 108 -19.42 -28.21 2.53
C LEU A 108 -20.37 -27.82 3.66
N THR A 109 -20.57 -28.75 4.60
CA THR A 109 -21.39 -28.53 5.80
C THR A 109 -20.61 -27.93 6.96
N ARG A 110 -19.30 -28.08 6.98
CA ARG A 110 -18.41 -27.59 8.05
C ARG A 110 -17.20 -26.89 7.45
N ALA A 111 -16.71 -25.86 8.15
CA ALA A 111 -15.48 -25.16 7.79
C ALA A 111 -14.26 -25.96 8.27
N PRO A 112 -13.50 -26.65 7.40
CA PRO A 112 -12.37 -27.49 7.83
C PRO A 112 -11.23 -26.66 8.44
N PHE A 113 -11.15 -25.35 8.16
CA PHE A 113 -10.09 -24.45 8.60
C PHE A 113 -10.54 -23.46 9.68
N ARG A 114 -11.61 -23.79 10.43
CA ARG A 114 -12.17 -22.88 11.45
C ARG A 114 -11.15 -22.52 12.54
N GLU A 115 -10.44 -23.53 13.04
CA GLU A 115 -9.46 -23.39 14.12
C GLU A 115 -8.09 -22.88 13.65
N TYR A 116 -7.89 -22.76 12.33
CA TYR A 116 -6.61 -22.32 11.79
C TYR A 116 -6.46 -20.80 11.89
N GLU A 117 -5.47 -20.34 12.62
CA GLU A 117 -5.10 -18.95 12.77
C GLU A 117 -3.69 -18.71 12.27
N ILE A 118 -3.53 -17.75 11.40
CA ILE A 118 -2.22 -17.17 11.05
C ILE A 118 -2.28 -15.66 11.28
N LYS A 119 -1.38 -15.16 12.12
CA LYS A 119 -1.28 -13.74 12.42
C LYS A 119 -0.29 -13.09 11.45
N LYS A 120 -0.69 -11.95 10.93
CA LYS A 120 0.18 -11.13 10.11
C LYS A 120 1.22 -10.47 11.01
N GLU A 121 2.50 -10.57 10.63
CA GLU A 121 3.58 -9.88 11.31
C GLU A 121 3.55 -8.38 10.99
N GLU A 122 3.73 -7.55 12.00
CA GLU A 122 3.95 -6.13 11.80
C GLU A 122 5.30 -5.91 11.12
N THR A 123 5.28 -5.24 9.98
CA THR A 123 6.51 -4.85 9.28
C THR A 123 6.81 -3.40 9.57
N ALA A 124 8.04 -3.12 10.06
CA ALA A 124 8.53 -1.76 10.18
C ALA A 124 8.56 -1.11 8.79
N ARG A 125 7.81 0.00 8.64
CA ARG A 125 7.77 0.73 7.38
C ARG A 125 8.92 1.70 7.34
N SER A 126 9.77 1.56 6.34
CA SER A 126 10.88 2.47 6.09
C SER A 126 10.36 3.81 5.55
N PHE A 127 10.96 4.91 6.01
CA PHE A 127 10.73 6.26 5.51
C PHE A 127 12.06 7.03 5.55
N LEU A 128 12.16 8.13 4.81
CA LEU A 128 13.32 9.01 4.84
C LEU A 128 13.22 9.99 6.01
N THR A 129 14.32 10.17 6.71
CA THR A 129 14.47 11.20 7.75
C THR A 129 14.60 12.61 7.10
N LYS A 130 14.53 13.68 7.92
CA LYS A 130 14.75 15.06 7.43
C LYS A 130 16.12 15.20 6.75
N ASP A 131 17.16 14.60 7.32
CA ASP A 131 18.52 14.66 6.77
C ASP A 131 18.64 13.89 5.46
N GLU A 132 17.99 12.71 5.36
CA GLU A 132 17.99 11.94 4.11
C GLU A 132 17.20 12.64 3.00
N ILE A 133 16.10 13.35 3.32
CA ILE A 133 15.40 14.21 2.36
C ILE A 133 16.35 15.34 1.90
N ARG A 134 17.08 15.98 2.82
CA ARG A 134 18.06 17.03 2.48
C ARG A 134 19.17 16.48 1.59
N LEU A 135 19.74 15.32 1.92
CA LEU A 135 20.73 14.66 1.07
C LEU A 135 20.20 14.41 -0.35
N LEU A 136 18.94 14.02 -0.47
CA LEU A 136 18.31 13.79 -1.77
C LEU A 136 18.10 15.11 -2.55
N MET A 137 17.74 16.21 -1.86
CA MET A 137 17.54 17.53 -2.45
C MET A 137 18.86 18.15 -2.94
N ASP A 138 19.91 18.06 -2.13
CA ASP A 138 21.20 18.73 -2.35
C ASP A 138 22.18 17.87 -3.16
N GLY A 139 21.84 16.59 -3.37
CA GLY A 139 22.72 15.61 -3.98
C GLY A 139 23.10 15.95 -5.42
N LYS A 140 24.41 15.82 -5.75
CA LYS A 140 24.90 16.01 -7.10
C LYS A 140 24.44 14.89 -8.03
N LEU A 141 23.71 15.25 -9.07
CA LEU A 141 23.15 14.34 -10.06
C LEU A 141 24.03 14.26 -11.32
N LYS A 142 23.91 13.18 -12.08
CA LYS A 142 24.72 13.01 -13.31
C LYS A 142 24.16 13.80 -14.49
N ASN A 143 22.84 13.91 -14.58
CA ASN A 143 22.14 14.48 -15.74
C ASN A 143 20.69 14.84 -15.37
N ALA A 144 20.04 15.57 -16.28
CA ALA A 144 18.62 15.96 -16.13
C ALA A 144 17.64 14.79 -15.95
N LYS A 145 17.98 13.61 -16.49
CA LYS A 145 17.14 12.41 -16.32
C LYS A 145 17.09 11.97 -14.85
N GLN A 146 18.22 11.98 -14.14
CA GLN A 146 18.27 11.68 -12.71
C GLN A 146 17.55 12.75 -11.89
N GLU A 147 17.58 13.99 -12.34
CA GLU A 147 16.86 15.09 -11.74
C GLU A 147 15.34 14.86 -11.79
N LEU A 148 14.80 14.42 -12.92
CA LEU A 148 13.39 14.05 -13.03
C LEU A 148 12.99 13.02 -11.97
N TYR A 149 13.73 11.90 -11.82
CA TYR A 149 13.36 10.85 -10.87
C TYR A 149 13.46 11.32 -9.42
N ARG A 150 14.44 12.14 -9.08
CA ARG A 150 14.55 12.80 -7.78
C ARG A 150 13.35 13.69 -7.51
N ASP A 151 13.01 14.56 -8.45
CA ASP A 151 11.94 15.53 -8.31
C ASP A 151 10.57 14.84 -8.19
N LEU A 152 10.31 13.80 -8.99
CA LEU A 152 9.11 12.96 -8.86
C LEU A 152 9.01 12.31 -7.47
N TYR A 153 10.12 11.79 -6.94
CA TYR A 153 10.13 11.17 -5.61
C TYR A 153 9.89 12.19 -4.50
N LEU A 154 10.57 13.36 -4.57
CA LEU A 154 10.37 14.46 -3.64
C LEU A 154 8.93 14.99 -3.72
N PHE A 155 8.37 15.13 -4.92
CA PHE A 155 6.99 15.53 -5.09
C PHE A 155 6.04 14.58 -4.34
N CYS A 156 6.20 13.26 -4.50
CA CYS A 156 5.43 12.29 -3.73
C CYS A 156 5.71 12.37 -2.21
N ALA A 157 6.94 12.70 -1.80
CA ALA A 157 7.30 12.85 -0.40
C ALA A 157 6.70 14.11 0.25
N PHE A 158 6.46 15.17 -0.52
CA PHE A 158 5.87 16.42 -0.01
C PHE A 158 4.35 16.52 -0.19
N THR A 159 3.76 15.69 -1.05
CA THR A 159 2.30 15.66 -1.27
C THR A 159 1.62 14.43 -0.66
N GLY A 160 2.36 13.35 -0.47
CA GLY A 160 1.79 12.07 -0.06
C GLY A 160 1.07 11.31 -1.17
N LEU A 161 1.11 11.78 -2.43
CA LEU A 161 0.52 11.08 -3.56
C LEU A 161 1.15 9.70 -3.78
N SER A 162 0.35 8.74 -4.23
CA SER A 162 0.90 7.47 -4.70
C SER A 162 1.60 7.66 -6.04
N PHE A 163 2.47 6.72 -6.42
CA PHE A 163 3.11 6.74 -7.74
C PHE A 163 2.09 6.77 -8.88
N ALA A 164 0.99 6.02 -8.75
CA ALA A 164 -0.05 5.97 -9.76
C ALA A 164 -0.79 7.32 -9.89
N ASP A 165 -1.09 7.96 -8.76
CA ASP A 165 -1.76 9.24 -8.73
C ASP A 165 -0.87 10.36 -9.29
N MET A 166 0.41 10.39 -8.89
CA MET A 166 1.40 11.32 -9.42
C MET A 166 1.60 11.13 -10.94
N ARG A 167 1.66 9.88 -11.42
CA ARG A 167 1.81 9.58 -12.85
C ARG A 167 0.64 10.07 -13.68
N ASN A 168 -0.58 10.04 -13.12
CA ASN A 168 -1.81 10.43 -13.81
C ASN A 168 -2.24 11.86 -13.45
N LEU A 169 -1.40 12.62 -12.73
CA LEU A 169 -1.71 13.99 -12.36
C LEU A 169 -1.76 14.86 -13.61
N SER A 170 -2.89 15.53 -13.81
CA SER A 170 -3.15 16.46 -14.91
C SER A 170 -3.43 17.87 -14.38
N GLU A 171 -3.44 18.84 -15.27
CA GLU A 171 -3.81 20.23 -14.98
C GLU A 171 -5.20 20.34 -14.35
N ASP A 172 -6.16 19.52 -14.79
CA ASP A 172 -7.51 19.48 -14.25
C ASP A 172 -7.59 19.11 -12.76
N ASN A 173 -6.54 18.49 -12.23
CA ASN A 173 -6.46 18.14 -10.81
C ASN A 173 -5.97 19.29 -9.92
N ILE A 174 -5.40 20.35 -10.51
CA ILE A 174 -4.89 21.50 -9.78
C ILE A 174 -5.96 22.58 -9.76
N ARG A 175 -6.30 23.09 -8.58
CA ARG A 175 -7.32 24.09 -8.38
C ARG A 175 -6.84 25.16 -7.41
N THR A 176 -7.11 26.41 -7.74
CA THR A 176 -6.92 27.54 -6.83
C THR A 176 -8.21 27.79 -6.07
N TYR A 177 -8.15 27.91 -4.76
CA TYR A 177 -9.27 28.26 -3.91
C TYR A 177 -9.17 29.72 -3.43
N PHE A 178 -10.14 30.18 -2.63
CA PHE A 178 -10.34 31.56 -2.19
C PHE A 178 -9.15 32.21 -1.46
N ASP A 179 -8.20 31.44 -1.00
CA ASP A 179 -6.99 31.87 -0.28
C ASP A 179 -5.76 31.95 -1.18
N ASP A 180 -5.93 31.94 -2.50
CA ASP A 180 -4.88 31.93 -3.53
C ASP A 180 -3.89 30.75 -3.42
N HIS A 181 -4.27 29.70 -2.68
CA HIS A 181 -3.49 28.49 -2.58
C HIS A 181 -3.91 27.42 -3.57
N GLU A 182 -2.93 26.78 -4.17
CA GLU A 182 -3.15 25.65 -5.09
C GLU A 182 -3.31 24.35 -4.33
N TRP A 183 -4.28 23.57 -4.79
CA TRP A 183 -4.65 22.30 -4.22
C TRP A 183 -4.71 21.22 -5.28
N ILE A 184 -4.27 20.00 -4.92
CA ILE A 184 -4.54 18.83 -5.74
C ILE A 184 -5.81 18.17 -5.22
N SER A 185 -6.80 18.04 -6.12
CA SER A 185 -8.04 17.31 -5.84
C SER A 185 -8.04 15.98 -6.59
N GLN A 186 -8.09 14.88 -5.86
CA GLN A 186 -8.16 13.53 -6.44
C GLN A 186 -9.45 12.82 -6.04
N LYS A 187 -10.01 12.05 -7.00
CA LYS A 187 -11.26 11.31 -6.83
C LYS A 187 -11.08 9.78 -6.89
N THR A 188 -9.88 9.24 -6.67
CA THR A 188 -9.64 7.79 -6.67
C THR A 188 -10.22 7.12 -5.43
N GLY A 189 -11.55 6.92 -5.42
CA GLY A 189 -12.28 6.18 -4.39
C GLY A 189 -12.57 6.91 -3.09
N VAL A 190 -11.71 7.81 -2.64
CA VAL A 190 -11.93 8.79 -1.56
C VAL A 190 -11.42 10.13 -2.09
N VAL A 191 -12.24 11.16 -1.97
CA VAL A 191 -11.81 12.52 -2.33
C VAL A 191 -10.72 12.93 -1.36
N SER A 192 -9.54 13.26 -1.87
CA SER A 192 -8.45 13.86 -1.10
C SER A 192 -8.10 15.22 -1.67
N ASN A 193 -7.98 16.21 -0.81
CA ASN A 193 -7.55 17.56 -1.15
C ASN A 193 -6.21 17.81 -0.44
N ILE A 194 -5.17 18.08 -1.21
CA ILE A 194 -3.82 18.28 -0.72
C ILE A 194 -3.39 19.69 -1.08
N ARG A 195 -3.19 20.53 -0.06
CA ARG A 195 -2.61 21.87 -0.26
C ARG A 195 -1.16 21.71 -0.71
N LEU A 196 -0.80 22.37 -1.81
CA LEU A 196 0.55 22.34 -2.34
C LEU A 196 1.48 23.22 -1.48
N LEU A 197 2.56 22.61 -1.02
CA LEU A 197 3.69 23.30 -0.42
C LEU A 197 4.55 23.92 -1.52
N ASP A 198 5.28 25.00 -1.23
CA ASP A 198 6.09 25.72 -2.22
C ASP A 198 7.11 24.82 -2.97
N ILE A 199 7.66 23.83 -2.28
CA ILE A 199 8.56 22.87 -2.91
C ILE A 199 7.84 22.03 -3.96
N ALA A 200 6.60 21.62 -3.69
CA ALA A 200 5.79 20.84 -4.63
C ALA A 200 5.37 21.70 -5.82
N LYS A 201 5.04 22.99 -5.59
CA LYS A 201 4.72 23.94 -6.65
C LYS A 201 5.91 24.12 -7.60
N ARG A 202 7.11 24.41 -7.07
CA ARG A 202 8.33 24.55 -7.89
C ARG A 202 8.62 23.31 -8.74
N ILE A 203 8.31 22.12 -8.23
CA ILE A 203 8.46 20.90 -9.03
C ILE A 203 7.41 20.83 -10.13
N ILE A 204 6.16 21.20 -9.86
CA ILE A 204 5.10 21.29 -10.89
C ILE A 204 5.52 22.29 -11.98
N ASP A 205 5.87 23.51 -11.60
CA ASP A 205 6.23 24.60 -12.52
C ASP A 205 7.36 24.19 -13.47
N LYS A 206 8.32 23.42 -12.96
CA LYS A 206 9.46 22.92 -13.75
C LYS A 206 9.07 21.98 -14.88
N TYR A 207 7.99 21.22 -14.69
CA TYR A 207 7.54 20.19 -15.65
C TYR A 207 6.24 20.56 -16.35
N TRP A 208 5.65 21.72 -16.02
CA TRP A 208 4.39 22.17 -16.62
C TRP A 208 4.50 22.30 -18.15
N GLY A 209 3.50 21.77 -18.84
CA GLY A 209 3.44 21.85 -20.31
C GLY A 209 4.44 20.97 -21.08
N LEU A 210 5.21 20.09 -20.41
CA LEU A 210 6.11 19.18 -21.10
C LEU A 210 5.45 17.93 -21.67
N CYS A 211 4.21 17.63 -21.29
CA CYS A 211 3.46 16.48 -21.75
C CYS A 211 2.32 16.91 -22.68
N GLU A 212 2.27 16.37 -23.89
CA GLU A 212 1.21 16.67 -24.87
C GLU A 212 -0.16 16.12 -24.47
N ASP A 213 -0.22 15.16 -23.56
CA ASP A 213 -1.44 14.50 -23.10
C ASP A 213 -2.08 15.15 -21.87
N GLY A 214 -1.69 16.38 -21.51
CA GLY A 214 -2.21 17.15 -20.39
C GLY A 214 -1.77 16.68 -19.00
N ARG A 215 -0.88 15.69 -18.92
CA ARG A 215 -0.24 15.31 -17.66
C ARG A 215 0.83 16.32 -17.26
N ILE A 216 1.00 16.49 -15.96
CA ILE A 216 2.04 17.41 -15.42
C ILE A 216 3.44 16.82 -15.64
N PHE A 217 3.61 15.51 -15.37
CA PHE A 217 4.92 14.88 -15.34
C PHE A 217 5.14 13.85 -16.45
N PRO A 218 6.29 13.87 -17.14
CA PRO A 218 6.67 12.88 -18.13
C PRO A 218 7.19 11.60 -17.43
N VAL A 219 6.28 10.86 -16.76
CA VAL A 219 6.63 9.71 -15.92
C VAL A 219 6.85 8.44 -16.74
N PRO A 220 8.08 7.87 -16.77
CA PRO A 220 8.37 6.62 -17.45
C PRO A 220 7.70 5.39 -16.79
N HIS A 221 8.01 4.21 -17.31
CA HIS A 221 7.53 2.98 -16.73
C HIS A 221 7.99 2.82 -15.27
N TYR A 222 7.12 2.25 -14.41
CA TYR A 222 7.34 2.10 -12.96
C TYR A 222 8.71 1.51 -12.60
N MET A 223 9.10 0.41 -13.26
CA MET A 223 10.37 -0.26 -12.96
C MET A 223 11.59 0.59 -13.31
N THR A 224 11.52 1.37 -14.39
CA THR A 224 12.56 2.35 -14.75
C THR A 224 12.69 3.42 -13.68
N CYS A 225 11.57 4.01 -13.26
CA CYS A 225 11.54 5.00 -12.19
C CYS A 225 12.08 4.44 -10.87
N LEU A 226 11.76 3.19 -10.53
CA LEU A 226 12.24 2.53 -9.33
C LEU A 226 13.75 2.26 -9.36
N TYR A 227 14.27 1.79 -10.48
CA TYR A 227 15.70 1.55 -10.65
C TYR A 227 16.50 2.85 -10.55
N GLU A 228 16.07 3.89 -11.25
CA GLU A 228 16.76 5.17 -11.31
C GLU A 228 16.73 5.91 -9.96
N ILE A 229 15.58 5.95 -9.27
CA ILE A 229 15.56 6.60 -7.95
C ILE A 229 16.43 5.89 -6.92
N ARG A 230 16.57 4.57 -6.98
CA ARG A 230 17.53 3.82 -6.14
C ARG A 230 18.96 4.20 -6.45
N ALA A 231 19.31 4.35 -7.72
CA ALA A 231 20.64 4.77 -8.14
C ALA A 231 20.93 6.22 -7.68
N VAL A 232 19.95 7.12 -7.78
CA VAL A 232 20.04 8.50 -7.27
C VAL A 232 20.24 8.49 -5.75
N ALA A 233 19.39 7.79 -5.01
CA ALA A 233 19.47 7.74 -3.55
C ALA A 233 20.83 7.19 -3.05
N LYS A 234 21.31 6.10 -3.66
CA LYS A 234 22.64 5.54 -3.36
C LYS A 234 23.75 6.57 -3.61
N ARG A 235 23.68 7.36 -4.69
CA ARG A 235 24.63 8.42 -5.00
C ARG A 235 24.59 9.54 -3.97
N CYS A 236 23.41 9.87 -3.45
CA CYS A 236 23.22 10.86 -2.39
C CYS A 236 23.60 10.33 -0.98
N GLY A 237 24.17 9.12 -0.87
CA GLY A 237 24.58 8.54 0.40
C GLY A 237 23.46 7.88 1.21
N ILE A 238 22.28 7.67 0.62
CA ILE A 238 21.15 7.02 1.29
C ILE A 238 21.30 5.50 1.14
N THR A 239 21.46 4.80 2.26
CA THR A 239 21.66 3.33 2.30
C THR A 239 20.37 2.54 2.38
N LYS A 240 19.24 3.19 2.72
CA LYS A 240 17.93 2.57 2.81
C LYS A 240 17.45 2.05 1.46
N HIS A 241 16.73 0.93 1.50
CA HIS A 241 16.06 0.39 0.31
C HIS A 241 14.89 1.28 -0.10
N ILE A 242 15.04 2.02 -1.18
CA ILE A 242 14.03 2.96 -1.69
C ILE A 242 12.92 2.24 -2.47
N THR A 243 11.68 2.61 -2.17
CA THR A 243 10.48 2.24 -2.93
C THR A 243 9.58 3.46 -3.12
N TRP A 244 8.77 3.48 -4.16
CA TRP A 244 7.82 4.58 -4.36
C TRP A 244 6.79 4.71 -3.24
N HIS A 245 6.38 3.60 -2.63
CA HIS A 245 5.45 3.65 -1.50
C HIS A 245 6.10 4.26 -0.24
N GLN A 246 7.43 4.17 -0.13
CA GLN A 246 8.20 4.82 0.93
C GLN A 246 8.13 6.34 0.86
N SER A 247 8.00 6.97 -0.33
CA SER A 247 7.82 8.43 -0.42
C SER A 247 6.55 8.87 0.30
N ARG A 248 5.45 8.11 0.16
CA ARG A 248 4.20 8.37 0.89
C ARG A 248 4.34 8.12 2.40
N HIS A 249 5.13 7.13 2.82
CA HIS A 249 5.48 6.95 4.24
C HIS A 249 6.29 8.13 4.77
N THR A 250 7.23 8.63 3.97
CA THR A 250 8.03 9.82 4.27
C THR A 250 7.13 11.07 4.41
N ALA A 251 6.18 11.27 3.50
CA ALA A 251 5.19 12.33 3.61
C ALA A 251 4.44 12.27 4.93
N ALA A 252 3.84 11.11 5.24
CA ALA A 252 3.05 10.94 6.45
C ALA A 252 3.88 11.17 7.72
N THR A 253 5.06 10.55 7.82
CA THR A 253 5.86 10.54 9.05
C THR A 253 6.71 11.79 9.15
N THR A 254 7.61 12.03 8.18
CA THR A 254 8.65 13.06 8.27
C THR A 254 8.14 14.44 7.91
N VAL A 255 7.26 14.54 6.88
CA VAL A 255 6.81 15.85 6.40
C VAL A 255 5.61 16.34 7.19
N PHE A 256 4.61 15.49 7.47
CA PHE A 256 3.39 15.96 8.11
C PHE A 256 3.37 15.74 9.63
N LEU A 257 3.35 14.49 10.11
CA LEU A 257 3.21 14.19 11.55
C LEU A 257 4.35 14.76 12.40
N SER A 258 5.60 14.66 11.94
CA SER A 258 6.75 15.23 12.66
C SER A 258 6.73 16.75 12.74
N ASN A 259 5.97 17.44 11.89
CA ASN A 259 5.80 18.89 11.91
C ASN A 259 4.45 19.33 12.51
N GLY A 260 3.77 18.44 13.23
CA GLY A 260 2.58 18.78 14.03
C GLY A 260 1.26 18.75 13.27
N VAL A 261 1.22 18.26 12.02
CA VAL A 261 -0.06 18.07 11.32
C VAL A 261 -0.87 16.98 12.02
N PRO A 262 -2.12 17.23 12.42
CA PRO A 262 -2.96 16.23 13.09
C PRO A 262 -3.14 14.97 12.23
N ILE A 263 -3.20 13.81 12.88
CA ILE A 263 -3.30 12.51 12.18
C ILE A 263 -4.57 12.39 11.34
N GLU A 264 -5.66 13.02 11.76
CA GLU A 264 -6.94 13.08 11.04
C GLU A 264 -6.76 13.83 9.71
N THR A 265 -6.06 14.97 9.76
CA THR A 265 -5.72 15.76 8.58
C THR A 265 -4.83 14.96 7.62
N VAL A 266 -3.78 14.32 8.16
CA VAL A 266 -2.91 13.45 7.35
C VAL A 266 -3.69 12.28 6.74
N SER A 267 -4.61 11.66 7.49
CA SER A 267 -5.48 10.59 6.99
C SER A 267 -6.35 11.04 5.83
N SER A 268 -6.93 12.23 5.93
CA SER A 268 -7.74 12.86 4.87
C SER A 268 -6.88 13.18 3.63
N MET A 269 -5.73 13.83 3.81
CA MET A 269 -4.79 14.15 2.71
C MET A 269 -4.33 12.90 1.97
N LEU A 270 -4.08 11.82 2.70
CA LEU A 270 -3.70 10.53 2.12
C LEU A 270 -4.90 9.76 1.53
N GLY A 271 -6.14 10.21 1.65
CA GLY A 271 -7.32 9.52 1.15
C GLY A 271 -7.54 8.15 1.79
N HIS A 272 -7.21 7.98 3.06
CA HIS A 272 -7.43 6.72 3.78
C HIS A 272 -8.89 6.61 4.22
N LYS A 273 -9.55 5.49 3.91
CA LYS A 273 -10.93 5.20 4.35
C LYS A 273 -11.05 5.01 5.87
N SER A 274 -9.96 4.72 6.56
CA SER A 274 -9.92 4.50 7.99
C SER A 274 -8.64 5.07 8.57
N ILE A 275 -8.77 5.82 9.67
CA ILE A 275 -7.64 6.40 10.41
C ILE A 275 -6.66 5.33 10.91
N LYS A 276 -7.14 4.09 11.16
CA LYS A 276 -6.28 2.95 11.52
C LYS A 276 -5.15 2.73 10.49
N THR A 277 -5.39 3.05 9.21
CA THR A 277 -4.37 2.96 8.17
C THR A 277 -3.27 4.00 8.36
N THR A 278 -3.59 5.16 8.96
CA THR A 278 -2.65 6.25 9.24
C THR A 278 -1.94 6.06 10.58
N GLN A 279 -2.57 5.39 11.54
CA GLN A 279 -2.00 5.12 12.87
C GLN A 279 -0.68 4.32 12.82
N ILE A 280 -0.43 3.57 11.75
CA ILE A 280 0.85 2.89 11.53
C ILE A 280 2.05 3.86 11.44
N TYR A 281 1.80 5.14 11.12
CA TYR A 281 2.82 6.20 11.08
C TYR A 281 2.96 6.95 12.39
N ALA A 282 1.98 6.82 13.28
CA ALA A 282 1.89 7.57 14.53
C ALA A 282 2.66 6.92 15.69
N LYS A 283 3.79 6.24 15.42
CA LYS A 283 4.69 5.83 16.51
C LYS A 283 5.29 7.11 17.09
N ILE A 284 4.69 7.56 18.20
CA ILE A 284 5.14 8.74 18.95
C ILE A 284 6.54 8.42 19.47
N THR A 285 7.54 9.14 18.99
CA THR A 285 8.88 9.10 19.57
C THR A 285 8.91 9.94 20.83
N LYS A 286 9.86 9.67 21.76
CA LYS A 286 10.06 10.49 22.94
C LYS A 286 10.35 11.95 22.58
N GLU A 287 11.09 12.16 21.48
CA GLU A 287 11.40 13.49 20.95
C GLU A 287 10.14 14.24 20.53
N LYS A 288 9.20 13.55 19.86
CA LYS A 288 7.92 14.16 19.45
C LYS A 288 7.06 14.50 20.68
N LEU A 289 7.02 13.62 21.67
CA LEU A 289 6.30 13.88 22.90
C LEU A 289 6.85 15.12 23.63
N ASN A 290 8.19 15.23 23.76
CA ASN A 290 8.82 16.40 24.36
C ASN A 290 8.49 17.67 23.58
N GLN A 291 8.62 17.66 22.25
CA GLN A 291 8.30 18.79 21.40
C GLN A 291 6.85 19.26 21.54
N ASP A 292 5.90 18.33 21.61
CA ASP A 292 4.48 18.64 21.78
C ASP A 292 4.21 19.24 23.16
N MET A 293 4.89 18.76 24.21
CA MET A 293 4.78 19.31 25.56
C MET A 293 5.45 20.68 25.68
N GLU A 294 6.59 20.92 25.05
CA GLU A 294 7.23 22.23 24.97
C GLU A 294 6.34 23.25 24.25
N ASN A 295 5.75 22.86 23.12
CA ASN A 295 4.81 23.71 22.39
C ASN A 295 3.55 24.04 23.23
N LEU A 296 3.05 23.07 23.99
CA LEU A 296 1.93 23.28 24.90
C LEU A 296 2.30 24.25 26.02
N ALA A 297 3.46 24.05 26.67
CA ALA A 297 3.94 24.91 27.71
C ALA A 297 4.09 26.37 27.23
N ALA A 298 4.70 26.56 26.05
CA ALA A 298 4.84 27.90 25.44
C ALA A 298 3.48 28.58 25.20
N ARG A 299 2.46 27.84 24.77
CA ARG A 299 1.10 28.39 24.57
C ARG A 299 0.43 28.74 25.87
N LEU A 300 0.59 27.93 26.92
CA LEU A 300 0.03 28.19 28.24
C LEU A 300 0.68 29.40 28.89
N ASN A 301 2.00 29.55 28.81
CA ASN A 301 2.72 30.72 29.31
C ASN A 301 2.24 32.00 28.63
N GLN A 302 1.97 31.99 27.31
CA GLN A 302 1.37 33.15 26.62
C GLN A 302 -0.03 33.50 27.17
N ILE A 303 -0.81 32.52 27.59
CA ILE A 303 -2.14 32.76 28.19
C ILE A 303 -1.99 33.33 29.58
N GLU A 304 -1.03 32.89 30.39
CA GLU A 304 -0.73 33.43 31.73
C GLU A 304 -0.26 34.89 31.66
N GLU A 305 0.63 35.24 30.73
CA GLU A 305 1.06 36.62 30.47
C GLU A 305 -0.12 37.51 30.04
N PHE A 306 -1.08 37.00 29.28
CA PHE A 306 -2.26 37.74 28.83
C PHE A 306 -3.31 37.91 29.97
N ALA A 307 -3.38 36.94 30.89
CA ALA A 307 -4.35 36.92 31.98
C ALA A 307 -3.90 37.72 33.22
N GLY A 308 -2.64 38.14 33.30
CA GLY A 308 -2.10 38.88 34.45
C GLY A 308 -2.15 38.10 35.76
N CYS A 309 -2.29 36.77 35.70
CA CYS A 309 -2.30 35.88 36.85
C CYS A 309 -0.95 35.19 37.00
N THR A 310 -0.16 35.64 37.94
CA THR A 310 0.92 34.84 38.50
C THR A 310 0.29 33.87 39.50
N ILE A 311 0.35 32.56 39.25
CA ILE A 311 -0.01 31.51 40.22
C ILE A 311 1.12 31.37 41.21
#